data_144bb4b25ec908225d42585552df94d4
#
_entry.id   144bb4b25ec908225d42585552df94d4
#
_cell.length_a   1.000
_cell.length_b   1.000
_cell.length_c   1.000
_cell.angle_alpha   90.00
_cell.angle_beta   90.00
_cell.angle_gamma   90.00
#
_symmetry.space_group_name_H-M   'P 1'
#
loop_
_entity.id
_entity.type
_entity.pdbx_description
1 polymer ?
#
loop_
_entity_poly.entity_id
_entity_poly.type
_entity_poly.pdbx_seq_one_letter_code
_entity_poly.pdbx_strand_id
1 'polypeptide(L)'
;MLKEITPEELRKKLLKVQLIDIREPYEIKEGYIEGSINIPMGDFLENLDQLDKSKQIVIYCNTARRSKPVVYMTHKLHNIILYNLKGGYKAFIK
;
A
#
# COMPACT_ATOMS: atom_id res chain seq x y z
N MET A 1 -15.11 6.31 0.38
CA MET A 1 -14.16 7.42 0.33
C MET A 1 -12.73 6.91 0.31
N LEU A 2 -11.89 7.50 -0.53
CA LEU A 2 -10.48 7.11 -0.62
C LEU A 2 -9.69 7.77 0.50
N LYS A 3 -8.97 6.98 1.30
CA LYS A 3 -8.05 7.50 2.30
C LYS A 3 -6.63 7.48 1.74
N GLU A 4 -5.92 8.57 1.95
CA GLU A 4 -4.57 8.72 1.39
C GLU A 4 -3.59 9.22 2.44
N ILE A 5 -2.31 8.92 2.18
CA ILE A 5 -1.20 9.44 2.97
C ILE A 5 -0.17 9.97 1.97
N THR A 6 0.42 11.12 2.27
CA THR A 6 1.45 11.69 1.39
C THR A 6 2.80 11.03 1.65
N PRO A 7 3.75 11.12 0.69
CA PRO A 7 5.11 10.61 0.93
C PRO A 7 5.76 11.22 2.17
N GLU A 8 5.57 12.52 2.41
CA GLU A 8 6.15 13.17 3.58
C GLU A 8 5.57 12.61 4.88
N GLU A 9 4.25 12.42 4.91
CA GLU A 9 3.60 11.85 6.09
C GLU A 9 4.08 10.43 6.34
N LEU A 10 4.22 9.64 5.27
CA LEU A 10 4.69 8.27 5.41
C LEU A 10 6.11 8.20 5.94
N ARG A 11 7.01 9.07 5.44
CA ARG A 11 8.39 9.08 5.91
C ARG A 11 8.50 9.29 7.41
N LYS A 12 7.59 10.06 7.98
CA LYS A 12 7.61 10.37 9.42
C LYS A 12 7.19 9.20 10.28
N LYS A 13 6.57 8.16 9.71
CA LYS A 13 6.05 7.05 10.50
C LYS A 13 6.24 5.69 9.84
N LEU A 14 7.30 5.55 9.05
CA LEU A 14 7.58 4.29 8.35
C LEU A 14 7.61 3.08 9.28
N LEU A 15 8.17 3.24 10.48
CA LEU A 15 8.28 2.12 11.41
C LEU A 15 6.99 1.84 12.18
N LYS A 16 5.98 2.69 12.03
CA LYS A 16 4.72 2.57 12.78
C LYS A 16 3.56 2.06 11.94
N VAL A 17 3.76 1.92 10.64
CA VAL A 17 2.71 1.47 9.74
C VAL A 17 3.05 0.09 9.20
N GLN A 18 2.03 -0.61 8.71
CA GLN A 18 2.28 -1.79 7.88
C GLN A 18 2.26 -1.29 6.44
N LEU A 19 3.35 -1.53 5.72
CA LEU A 19 3.51 -1.02 4.37
C LEU A 19 3.51 -2.18 3.38
N ILE A 20 2.60 -2.13 2.41
CA ILE A 20 2.40 -3.22 1.46
C ILE A 20 2.55 -2.71 0.04
N ASP A 21 3.45 -3.35 -0.70
CA ASP A 21 3.68 -3.08 -2.12
C ASP A 21 2.85 -4.08 -2.92
N ILE A 22 1.89 -3.57 -3.69
CA ILE A 22 1.01 -4.46 -4.47
C ILE A 22 1.44 -4.59 -5.93
N ARG A 23 2.68 -4.16 -6.23
CA ARG A 23 3.23 -4.33 -7.58
C ARG A 23 3.62 -5.78 -7.82
N GLU A 24 3.93 -6.10 -9.08
CA GLU A 24 4.40 -7.43 -9.43
C GLU A 24 5.83 -7.65 -8.95
N PRO A 25 6.22 -8.91 -8.65
CA PRO A 25 7.58 -9.18 -8.15
C PRO A 25 8.69 -8.65 -9.05
N TYR A 26 8.49 -8.65 -10.37
CA TYR A 26 9.54 -8.14 -11.27
C TYR A 26 9.75 -6.63 -11.11
N GLU A 27 8.74 -5.89 -10.65
CA GLU A 27 8.88 -4.45 -10.41
C GLU A 27 9.72 -4.16 -9.17
N ILE A 28 9.66 -5.06 -8.18
CA ILE A 28 10.40 -4.91 -6.93
C ILE A 28 11.90 -4.91 -7.16
N LYS A 29 12.35 -5.62 -8.17
CA LYS A 29 13.78 -5.71 -8.48
C LYS A 29 14.41 -4.37 -8.84
N GLU A 30 13.60 -3.41 -9.26
CA GLU A 30 14.09 -2.07 -9.62
C GLU A 30 14.09 -1.12 -8.43
N GLY A 31 13.61 -1.57 -7.29
CA GLY A 31 13.56 -0.78 -6.07
C GLY A 31 12.20 -0.88 -5.39
N TYR A 32 12.20 -0.66 -4.10
CA TYR A 32 10.98 -0.69 -3.30
C TYR A 32 11.20 0.14 -2.03
N ILE A 33 10.14 0.43 -1.31
CA ILE A 33 10.27 1.16 -0.05
C ILE A 33 10.69 0.17 1.03
N GLU A 34 11.81 0.46 1.69
CA GLU A 34 12.33 -0.42 2.72
C GLU A 34 11.30 -0.65 3.83
N GLY A 35 11.14 -1.88 4.24
CA GLY A 35 10.16 -2.26 5.25
C GLY A 35 8.83 -2.70 4.67
N SER A 36 8.60 -2.53 3.36
CA SER A 36 7.36 -3.00 2.76
C SER A 36 7.41 -4.51 2.52
N ILE A 37 6.23 -5.13 2.57
CA ILE A 37 6.09 -6.51 2.12
C ILE A 37 5.38 -6.48 0.78
N ASN A 38 5.68 -7.45 -0.08
CA ASN A 38 5.07 -7.51 -1.41
C ASN A 38 3.92 -8.51 -1.40
N ILE A 39 2.73 -7.99 -1.67
CA ILE A 39 1.55 -8.84 -1.93
C ILE A 39 0.99 -8.33 -3.25
N PRO A 40 1.28 -9.00 -4.37
CA PRO A 40 0.80 -8.54 -5.68
C PRO A 40 -0.71 -8.33 -5.68
N MET A 41 -1.16 -7.33 -6.42
CA MET A 41 -2.58 -6.96 -6.45
C MET A 41 -3.49 -8.16 -6.70
N GLY A 42 -3.11 -9.07 -7.59
CA GLY A 42 -3.92 -10.24 -7.90
C GLY A 42 -4.10 -11.20 -6.74
N ASP A 43 -3.20 -11.17 -5.77
CA ASP A 43 -3.24 -12.04 -4.60
C ASP A 43 -3.76 -11.34 -3.35
N PHE A 44 -4.03 -10.05 -3.44
CA PHE A 44 -4.27 -9.24 -2.25
C PHE A 44 -5.48 -9.70 -1.44
N LEU A 45 -6.61 -9.91 -2.09
CA LEU A 45 -7.84 -10.29 -1.39
C LEU A 45 -7.77 -11.68 -0.76
N GLU A 46 -6.89 -12.54 -1.27
CA GLU A 46 -6.70 -13.87 -0.70
C GLU A 46 -5.75 -13.85 0.49
N ASN A 47 -5.11 -12.71 0.75
CA ASN A 47 -4.11 -12.57 1.79
C ASN A 47 -4.47 -11.52 2.84
N LEU A 48 -5.76 -11.24 3.02
CA LEU A 48 -6.20 -10.25 4.00
C LEU A 48 -5.82 -10.62 5.43
N ASP A 49 -5.58 -11.90 5.71
CA ASP A 49 -5.13 -12.36 7.01
C ASP A 49 -3.72 -11.88 7.36
N GLN A 50 -2.95 -11.43 6.37
CA GLN A 50 -1.61 -10.88 6.60
C GLN A 50 -1.65 -9.42 7.04
N LEU A 51 -2.82 -8.78 7.01
CA LEU A 51 -2.96 -7.39 7.41
C LEU A 51 -2.93 -7.25 8.92
N ASP A 52 -2.11 -6.32 9.42
CA ASP A 52 -2.03 -6.01 10.83
C ASP A 52 -2.96 -4.85 11.15
N LYS A 53 -4.17 -5.18 11.57
CA LYS A 53 -5.22 -4.18 11.83
C LYS A 53 -4.95 -3.34 13.07
N SER A 54 -3.92 -3.67 13.85
CA SER A 54 -3.52 -2.84 14.99
C SER A 54 -2.68 -1.64 14.55
N LYS A 55 -2.27 -1.60 13.29
CA LYS A 55 -1.47 -0.53 12.72
C LYS A 55 -2.23 0.17 11.60
N GLN A 56 -1.78 1.36 11.24
CA GLN A 56 -2.23 1.99 10.01
C GLN A 56 -1.65 1.17 8.86
N ILE A 57 -2.49 0.78 7.92
CA ILE A 57 -2.06 -0.05 6.78
C ILE A 57 -1.98 0.85 5.55
N VAL A 58 -0.79 0.92 4.96
CA VAL A 58 -0.55 1.74 3.76
C VAL A 58 -0.21 0.82 2.61
N ILE A 59 -0.89 1.00 1.48
CA ILE A 59 -0.57 0.22 0.29
C ILE A 59 -0.12 1.15 -0.82
N TYR A 60 0.73 0.65 -1.70
CA TYR A 60 1.18 1.45 -2.83
C TYR A 60 1.47 0.58 -4.05
N CYS A 61 1.36 1.21 -5.20
CA CYS A 61 1.86 0.68 -6.45
C CYS A 61 2.81 1.74 -7.03
N ASN A 62 3.03 1.70 -8.32
CA ASN A 62 4.02 2.61 -8.92
C ASN A 62 3.51 4.06 -9.00
N THR A 63 2.26 4.26 -9.44
CA THR A 63 1.68 5.60 -9.65
C THR A 63 0.32 5.76 -8.99
N ALA A 64 -0.06 4.86 -8.10
CA ALA A 64 -1.36 4.84 -7.41
C ALA A 64 -2.53 4.39 -8.28
N ARG A 65 -2.33 4.08 -9.56
CA ARG A 65 -3.44 3.64 -10.42
C ARG A 65 -4.03 2.31 -9.98
N ARG A 66 -3.16 1.37 -9.57
CA ARG A 66 -3.61 0.05 -9.11
C ARG A 66 -4.04 0.07 -7.65
N SER A 67 -3.37 0.88 -6.81
CA SER A 67 -3.62 0.87 -5.38
C SER A 67 -4.92 1.56 -4.98
N LYS A 68 -5.31 2.63 -5.67
CA LYS A 68 -6.55 3.33 -5.33
C LYS A 68 -7.79 2.41 -5.35
N PRO A 69 -8.02 1.65 -6.44
CA PRO A 69 -9.17 0.72 -6.44
C PRO A 69 -9.09 -0.32 -5.34
N VAL A 70 -7.87 -0.81 -5.01
CA VAL A 70 -7.71 -1.80 -3.96
C VAL A 70 -8.12 -1.22 -2.60
N VAL A 71 -7.72 0.02 -2.30
CA VAL A 71 -8.14 0.70 -1.06
C VAL A 71 -9.65 0.78 -1.00
N TYR A 72 -10.27 1.24 -2.07
CA TYR A 72 -11.71 1.43 -2.11
C TYR A 72 -12.48 0.11 -1.98
N MET A 73 -12.08 -0.90 -2.76
CA MET A 73 -12.79 -2.17 -2.78
C MET A 73 -12.62 -2.94 -1.48
N THR A 74 -11.43 -2.89 -0.87
CA THR A 74 -11.19 -3.60 0.38
C THR A 74 -12.05 -3.00 1.50
N HIS A 75 -12.18 -1.70 1.53
CA HIS A 75 -13.06 -1.07 2.50
C HIS A 75 -14.53 -1.45 2.25
N LYS A 76 -14.95 -1.38 1.00
CA LYS A 76 -16.34 -1.63 0.63
C LYS A 76 -16.76 -3.08 0.90
N LEU A 77 -15.89 -4.04 0.53
CA LEU A 77 -16.25 -5.46 0.59
C LEU A 77 -15.90 -6.12 1.93
N HIS A 78 -14.91 -5.62 2.62
CA HIS A 78 -14.38 -6.26 3.83
C HIS A 78 -14.34 -5.36 5.05
N ASN A 79 -14.73 -4.09 4.89
CA ASN A 79 -14.73 -3.10 5.97
C ASN A 79 -13.35 -2.96 6.63
N ILE A 80 -12.29 -3.04 5.82
CA ILE A 80 -10.92 -2.85 6.25
C ILE A 80 -10.43 -1.52 5.69
N ILE A 81 -9.91 -0.67 6.57
CA ILE A 81 -9.43 0.67 6.18
C ILE A 81 -7.97 0.59 5.79
N LEU A 82 -7.70 0.89 4.51
CA LEU A 82 -6.35 0.99 3.97
C LEU A 82 -6.12 2.44 3.55
N TYR A 83 -4.85 2.83 3.52
CA TYR A 83 -4.46 4.15 3.02
C TYR A 83 -3.64 3.99 1.76
N ASN A 84 -3.99 4.75 0.73
CA ASN A 84 -3.23 4.78 -0.50
C ASN A 84 -2.06 5.76 -0.39
N LEU A 85 -0.85 5.35 -0.75
CA LEU A 85 0.27 6.27 -0.84
C LEU A 85 0.07 7.17 -2.05
N LYS A 86 -0.13 8.46 -1.79
CA LYS A 86 -0.44 9.43 -2.84
C LYS A 86 0.72 9.51 -3.83
N GLY A 87 0.40 9.29 -5.11
CA GLY A 87 1.39 9.28 -6.18
C GLY A 87 2.25 8.04 -6.29
N GLY A 88 2.11 7.11 -5.34
CA GLY A 88 2.78 5.81 -5.39
C GLY A 88 4.29 5.87 -5.16
N TYR A 89 4.94 4.78 -5.52
CA TYR A 89 6.39 4.64 -5.36
C TYR A 89 7.17 5.77 -6.06
N LYS A 90 6.76 6.14 -7.27
CA LYS A 90 7.45 7.21 -8.01
C LYS A 90 7.45 8.54 -7.28
N ALA A 91 6.35 8.87 -6.61
CA ALA A 91 6.30 10.10 -5.83
C ALA A 91 7.15 10.01 -4.58
N PHE A 92 7.22 8.82 -3.98
CA PHE A 92 7.97 8.61 -2.75
C PHE A 92 9.49 8.78 -2.96
N ILE A 93 10.01 8.31 -4.09
CA ILE A 93 11.46 8.35 -4.35
C ILE A 93 11.95 9.67 -4.96
N LYS A 94 11.08 10.60 -5.19
CA LYS A 94 11.48 11.91 -5.73
C LYS A 94 12.33 12.69 -4.76
#